data_9da624faa004e45fdc3787950a4b9234
#
_entry.id   9da624faa004e45fdc3787950a4b9234
#
_cell.length_a   1.000
_cell.length_b   1.000
_cell.length_c   1.000
_cell.angle_alpha   90.00
_cell.angle_beta   90.00
_cell.angle_gamma   90.00
#
_symmetry.space_group_name_H-M   'P 1'
#
loop_
_entity.id
_entity.type
_entity.pdbx_description
1 polymer ?
#
loop_
_entity_poly.entity_id
_entity_poly.type
_entity_poly.pdbx_seq_one_letter_code
_entity_poly.pdbx_strand_id
1 'polypeptide(L)'
;MKRLIECVPNFSEGRDAAKVDAIVAAMSGVAGVYVLDREMDADHNRSVITLAGEPDAVAEAALLGTGKAMELIDLTKHTGAHPRVGAADVGPFIPIDGVTIEDCVALARRVGNEIWSRYRIPIFFYEAAACRPERVNLENVRRGQFEGLREEMKKNPDRQPDVGEPKVHPTAGVSVVGARKFLIAYNVNLNTSDISIANKIAKAIRFSSGGLRYVKSMGVELKARNLAQVSINLTDFEQTPMHRVYEMVKREAERYGAMPVGSEIVGLVPKKALEMTADFFLQLENFSPAQVLENRLADALGGAPMAAKDGKLAGLARPFLDAVAAPSATPGGGSASAFAAA
;
A
#
# COMPACT_ATOMS: atom_id res chain seq x y z
N MET A 1 8.75 -15.04 18.33
CA MET A 1 7.97 -14.69 17.13
C MET A 1 8.67 -13.55 16.43
N LYS A 2 8.79 -13.61 15.12
CA LYS A 2 9.34 -12.49 14.35
C LYS A 2 8.33 -11.35 14.36
N ARG A 3 8.74 -10.13 14.69
CA ARG A 3 7.87 -8.95 14.66
C ARG A 3 8.09 -8.26 13.32
N LEU A 4 7.07 -8.26 12.47
CA LEU A 4 7.16 -7.71 11.12
C LEU A 4 6.05 -6.70 10.87
N ILE A 5 6.43 -5.59 10.26
CA ILE A 5 5.52 -4.57 9.76
C ILE A 5 5.85 -4.20 8.31
N GLU A 6 4.87 -3.65 7.63
CA GLU A 6 5.04 -2.94 6.37
C GLU A 6 4.97 -1.43 6.61
N CYS A 7 5.69 -0.66 5.81
CA CYS A 7 5.49 0.77 5.66
C CYS A 7 5.44 1.12 4.18
N VAL A 8 4.47 1.95 3.78
CA VAL A 8 4.26 2.32 2.37
C VAL A 8 4.32 3.84 2.23
N PRO A 9 5.51 4.46 2.41
CA PRO A 9 5.67 5.89 2.25
C PRO A 9 5.43 6.33 0.81
N ASN A 10 4.73 7.45 0.67
CA ASN A 10 4.51 8.11 -0.60
C ASN A 10 5.30 9.43 -0.63
N PHE A 11 5.96 9.68 -1.74
CA PHE A 11 6.76 10.88 -1.97
C PHE A 11 6.23 11.67 -3.15
N SER A 12 6.28 13.00 -3.06
CA SER A 12 5.85 13.92 -4.12
C SER A 12 6.94 14.10 -5.17
N GLU A 13 7.39 13.01 -5.76
CA GLU A 13 8.31 12.94 -6.89
C GLU A 13 8.05 11.65 -7.68
N GLY A 14 7.76 11.77 -8.95
CA GLY A 14 7.49 10.63 -9.83
C GLY A 14 8.10 10.78 -11.22
N ARG A 15 8.89 11.84 -11.44
CA ARG A 15 9.50 12.17 -12.74
C ARG A 15 11.02 12.03 -12.74
N ASP A 16 11.66 12.42 -11.65
CA ASP A 16 13.11 12.34 -11.49
C ASP A 16 13.49 11.05 -10.77
N ALA A 17 13.88 10.05 -11.55
CA ALA A 17 14.27 8.73 -11.02
C ALA A 17 15.48 8.82 -10.07
N ALA A 18 16.42 9.75 -10.31
CA ALA A 18 17.60 9.89 -9.48
C ALA A 18 17.25 10.35 -8.06
N LYS A 19 16.27 11.24 -7.91
CA LYS A 19 15.78 11.62 -6.58
C LYS A 19 15.11 10.47 -5.86
N VAL A 20 14.26 9.70 -6.57
CA VAL A 20 13.61 8.54 -5.98
C VAL A 20 14.64 7.46 -5.63
N ASP A 21 15.66 7.23 -6.47
CA ASP A 21 16.78 6.32 -6.19
C ASP A 21 17.51 6.73 -4.91
N ALA A 22 17.79 8.01 -4.72
CA ALA A 22 18.45 8.51 -3.52
C ALA A 22 17.59 8.32 -2.26
N ILE A 23 16.27 8.50 -2.35
CA ILE A 23 15.34 8.23 -1.24
C ILE A 23 15.33 6.73 -0.92
N VAL A 24 15.22 5.87 -1.92
CA VAL A 24 15.25 4.40 -1.76
C VAL A 24 16.58 3.95 -1.16
N ALA A 25 17.71 4.48 -1.63
CA ALA A 25 19.03 4.16 -1.09
C ALA A 25 19.16 4.53 0.40
N ALA A 26 18.62 5.68 0.81
CA ALA A 26 18.63 6.08 2.22
C ALA A 26 17.83 5.11 3.10
N MET A 27 16.69 4.59 2.60
CA MET A 27 15.85 3.64 3.32
C MET A 27 16.44 2.22 3.34
N SER A 28 16.95 1.74 2.20
CA SER A 28 17.51 0.39 2.06
C SER A 28 18.85 0.20 2.78
N GLY A 29 19.53 1.29 3.13
CA GLY A 29 20.75 1.27 3.92
C GLY A 29 20.55 0.84 5.39
N VAL A 30 19.31 0.77 5.87
CA VAL A 30 19.01 0.34 7.24
C VAL A 30 19.00 -1.18 7.33
N ALA A 31 19.82 -1.74 8.20
CA ALA A 31 19.88 -3.19 8.41
C ALA A 31 18.52 -3.75 8.88
N GLY A 32 18.08 -4.85 8.27
CA GLY A 32 16.80 -5.49 8.60
C GLY A 32 15.57 -4.89 7.89
N VAL A 33 15.77 -3.94 6.99
CA VAL A 33 14.73 -3.39 6.11
C VAL A 33 14.86 -4.00 4.72
N TYR A 34 13.72 -4.36 4.16
CA TYR A 34 13.58 -4.86 2.80
C TYR A 34 12.71 -3.90 1.99
N VAL A 35 13.26 -3.33 0.92
CA VAL A 35 12.48 -2.62 -0.08
C VAL A 35 11.86 -3.67 -1.00
N LEU A 36 10.54 -3.81 -0.94
CA LEU A 36 9.81 -4.86 -1.65
C LEU A 36 9.27 -4.39 -3.00
N ASP A 37 8.95 -3.09 -3.10
CA ASP A 37 8.40 -2.52 -4.32
C ASP A 37 8.70 -1.04 -4.43
N ARG A 38 8.72 -0.54 -5.67
CA ARG A 38 8.93 0.85 -6.01
C ARG A 38 8.10 1.22 -7.24
N GLU A 39 7.13 2.07 -7.05
CA GLU A 39 6.31 2.60 -8.13
C GLU A 39 6.60 4.09 -8.34
N MET A 40 6.57 4.52 -9.59
CA MET A 40 6.69 5.92 -9.99
C MET A 40 5.61 6.26 -11.00
N ASP A 41 4.92 7.38 -10.81
CA ASP A 41 3.90 7.89 -11.70
C ASP A 41 4.20 9.35 -12.07
N ALA A 42 4.54 9.58 -13.34
CA ALA A 42 4.93 10.88 -13.85
C ALA A 42 3.76 11.86 -13.99
N ASP A 43 2.54 11.37 -14.26
CA ASP A 43 1.34 12.21 -14.41
C ASP A 43 0.88 12.70 -13.04
N HIS A 44 0.86 11.79 -12.06
CA HIS A 44 0.60 12.11 -10.65
C HIS A 44 1.78 12.85 -10.00
N ASN A 45 2.98 12.73 -10.56
CA ASN A 45 4.25 13.17 -10.00
C ASN A 45 4.42 12.70 -8.54
N ARG A 46 4.33 11.37 -8.39
CA ARG A 46 4.35 10.67 -7.10
C ARG A 46 5.10 9.35 -7.23
N SER A 47 5.80 8.99 -6.17
CA SER A 47 6.31 7.63 -5.99
C SER A 47 5.76 6.99 -4.72
N VAL A 48 5.66 5.68 -4.76
CA VAL A 48 5.24 4.83 -3.64
C VAL A 48 6.31 3.77 -3.45
N ILE A 49 6.82 3.66 -2.24
CA ILE A 49 7.85 2.69 -1.89
C ILE A 49 7.27 1.75 -0.83
N THR A 50 7.37 0.45 -1.04
CA THR A 50 6.92 -0.54 -0.06
C THR A 50 8.14 -1.10 0.68
N LEU A 51 8.12 -0.95 2.01
CA LEU A 51 9.15 -1.44 2.91
C LEU A 51 8.55 -2.50 3.84
N ALA A 52 9.34 -3.51 4.18
CA ALA A 52 9.01 -4.43 5.27
C ALA A 52 10.23 -4.73 6.13
N GLY A 53 9.99 -5.09 7.40
CA GLY A 53 11.05 -5.43 8.33
C GLY A 53 10.59 -5.38 9.78
N GLU A 54 11.56 -5.40 10.70
CA GLU A 54 11.26 -5.20 12.12
C GLU A 54 10.85 -3.75 12.40
N PRO A 55 9.94 -3.51 13.37
CA PRO A 55 9.34 -2.19 13.61
C PRO A 55 10.35 -1.04 13.75
N ASP A 56 11.43 -1.23 14.53
CA ASP A 56 12.42 -0.18 14.75
C ASP A 56 13.27 0.11 13.51
N ALA A 57 13.62 -0.92 12.75
CA ALA A 57 14.36 -0.77 11.50
C ALA A 57 13.52 -0.04 10.44
N VAL A 58 12.25 -0.43 10.29
CA VAL A 58 11.32 0.24 9.35
C VAL A 58 11.05 1.68 9.76
N ALA A 59 10.96 1.97 11.07
CA ALA A 59 10.82 3.34 11.57
C ALA A 59 12.02 4.21 11.19
N GLU A 60 13.25 3.74 11.41
CA GLU A 60 14.46 4.49 11.03
C GLU A 60 14.55 4.67 9.51
N ALA A 61 14.20 3.66 8.72
CA ALA A 61 14.15 3.79 7.26
C ALA A 61 13.14 4.87 6.82
N ALA A 62 11.95 4.90 7.42
CA ALA A 62 10.95 5.93 7.14
C ALA A 62 11.44 7.34 7.51
N LEU A 63 12.17 7.47 8.62
CA LEU A 63 12.80 8.74 9.04
C LEU A 63 13.86 9.20 8.04
N LEU A 64 14.79 8.30 7.63
CA LEU A 64 15.84 8.65 6.67
C LEU A 64 15.26 8.97 5.28
N GLY A 65 14.24 8.23 4.83
CA GLY A 65 13.52 8.52 3.59
C GLY A 65 12.84 9.88 3.62
N THR A 66 12.21 10.23 4.75
CA THR A 66 11.58 11.55 4.96
C THR A 66 12.62 12.67 4.91
N GLY A 67 13.76 12.51 5.59
CA GLY A 67 14.85 13.48 5.55
C GLY A 67 15.40 13.66 4.15
N LYS A 68 15.63 12.56 3.41
CA LYS A 68 16.11 12.62 2.03
C LYS A 68 15.10 13.27 1.09
N ALA A 69 13.80 13.00 1.26
CA ALA A 69 12.75 13.66 0.50
C ALA A 69 12.71 15.18 0.77
N MET A 70 12.86 15.60 2.01
CA MET A 70 12.96 17.03 2.38
C MET A 70 14.12 17.76 1.69
N GLU A 71 15.27 17.08 1.54
CA GLU A 71 16.44 17.64 0.85
C GLU A 71 16.23 17.81 -0.65
N LEU A 72 15.52 16.86 -1.29
CA LEU A 72 15.48 16.74 -2.75
C LEU A 72 14.20 17.27 -3.40
N ILE A 73 13.09 17.36 -2.65
CA ILE A 73 11.77 17.71 -3.17
C ILE A 73 11.34 19.09 -2.65
N ASP A 74 11.09 20.00 -3.59
CA ASP A 74 10.59 21.34 -3.31
C ASP A 74 9.12 21.46 -3.75
N LEU A 75 8.19 21.42 -2.81
CA LEU A 75 6.75 21.50 -3.08
C LEU A 75 6.31 22.83 -3.69
N THR A 76 7.10 23.89 -3.54
CA THR A 76 6.79 25.20 -4.16
C THR A 76 6.93 25.17 -5.68
N LYS A 77 7.66 24.19 -6.21
CA LYS A 77 7.88 23.96 -7.66
C LYS A 77 7.16 22.72 -8.17
N HIS A 78 6.53 21.94 -7.27
CA HIS A 78 5.91 20.67 -7.62
C HIS A 78 4.58 20.87 -8.30
N THR A 79 4.37 20.15 -9.42
CA THR A 79 3.10 20.03 -10.15
C THR A 79 2.81 18.57 -10.45
N GLY A 80 1.57 18.12 -10.24
CA GLY A 80 1.11 16.75 -10.51
C GLY A 80 -0.39 16.64 -10.28
N ALA A 81 -1.02 15.62 -10.84
CA ALA A 81 -2.46 15.39 -10.71
C ALA A 81 -2.84 14.86 -9.31
N HIS A 82 -1.89 14.28 -8.57
CA HIS A 82 -2.16 13.72 -7.23
C HIS A 82 -2.20 14.81 -6.16
N PRO A 83 -3.23 14.85 -5.29
CA PRO A 83 -3.27 15.78 -4.16
C PRO A 83 -2.17 15.43 -3.15
N ARG A 84 -1.40 16.43 -2.74
CA ARG A 84 -0.27 16.28 -1.82
C ARG A 84 -0.19 17.43 -0.80
N VAL A 85 0.38 17.15 0.35
CA VAL A 85 0.65 18.13 1.41
C VAL A 85 2.11 18.11 1.88
N GLY A 86 2.89 17.10 1.47
CA GLY A 86 4.25 16.88 1.89
C GLY A 86 5.20 16.35 0.82
N ALA A 87 6.49 16.60 0.95
CA ALA A 87 7.54 15.95 0.17
C ALA A 87 7.57 14.44 0.47
N ALA A 88 7.61 14.06 1.75
CA ALA A 88 7.18 12.77 2.26
C ALA A 88 5.72 12.94 2.70
N ASP A 89 4.80 12.66 1.78
CA ASP A 89 3.40 13.06 1.88
C ASP A 89 2.65 12.22 2.91
N VAL A 90 2.76 10.90 2.81
CA VAL A 90 2.11 9.97 3.76
C VAL A 90 2.99 8.77 4.06
N GLY A 91 3.03 8.35 5.34
CA GLY A 91 3.76 7.17 5.82
C GLY A 91 2.89 6.32 6.76
N PRO A 92 2.20 5.30 6.24
CA PRO A 92 1.44 4.34 7.05
C PRO A 92 2.32 3.22 7.56
N PHE A 93 2.10 2.78 8.80
CA PHE A 93 2.62 1.55 9.37
C PHE A 93 1.52 0.50 9.42
N ILE A 94 1.82 -0.70 8.93
CA ILE A 94 0.85 -1.79 8.74
C ILE A 94 1.37 -3.05 9.46
N PRO A 95 0.62 -3.67 10.36
CA PRO A 95 1.03 -4.91 11.00
C PRO A 95 1.00 -6.09 10.02
N ILE A 96 2.09 -6.90 9.98
CA ILE A 96 2.17 -8.13 9.19
C ILE A 96 2.10 -9.36 10.11
N ASP A 97 3.04 -9.50 11.06
CA ASP A 97 3.15 -10.67 11.91
C ASP A 97 3.75 -10.30 13.28
N GLY A 98 3.21 -10.86 14.36
CA GLY A 98 3.67 -10.62 15.72
C GLY A 98 3.58 -9.16 16.20
N VAL A 99 2.82 -8.31 15.52
CA VAL A 99 2.61 -6.88 15.82
C VAL A 99 1.12 -6.57 15.70
N THR A 100 0.60 -5.74 16.60
CA THR A 100 -0.79 -5.28 16.57
C THR A 100 -0.92 -3.93 15.89
N ILE A 101 -2.16 -3.52 15.61
CA ILE A 101 -2.42 -2.16 15.08
C ILE A 101 -2.08 -1.09 16.14
N GLU A 102 -2.26 -1.39 17.41
CA GLU A 102 -1.91 -0.51 18.53
C GLU A 102 -0.40 -0.30 18.63
N ASP A 103 0.40 -1.33 18.39
CA ASP A 103 1.86 -1.23 18.28
C ASP A 103 2.25 -0.30 17.12
N CYS A 104 1.59 -0.44 15.96
CA CYS A 104 1.81 0.44 14.82
C CYS A 104 1.37 1.88 15.09
N VAL A 105 0.30 2.11 15.86
CA VAL A 105 -0.12 3.45 16.32
C VAL A 105 0.96 4.08 17.22
N ALA A 106 1.48 3.31 18.18
CA ALA A 106 2.55 3.80 19.04
C ALA A 106 3.81 4.13 18.22
N LEU A 107 4.15 3.29 17.25
CA LEU A 107 5.27 3.50 16.34
C LEU A 107 5.07 4.76 15.49
N ALA A 108 3.88 4.94 14.89
CA ALA A 108 3.54 6.12 14.08
C ALA A 108 3.69 7.42 14.89
N ARG A 109 3.24 7.42 16.15
CA ARG A 109 3.39 8.58 17.04
C ARG A 109 4.85 8.87 17.37
N ARG A 110 5.65 7.84 17.65
CA ARG A 110 7.09 7.99 17.86
C ARG A 110 7.76 8.58 16.63
N VAL A 111 7.55 8.00 15.46
CA VAL A 111 8.13 8.46 14.19
C VAL A 111 7.69 9.89 13.86
N GLY A 112 6.42 10.24 14.04
CA GLY A 112 5.93 11.60 13.83
C GLY A 112 6.65 12.64 14.73
N ASN A 113 6.85 12.32 16.01
CA ASN A 113 7.62 13.19 16.93
C ASN A 113 9.09 13.30 16.49
N GLU A 114 9.70 12.22 16.02
CA GLU A 114 11.08 12.24 15.55
C GLU A 114 11.25 13.02 14.25
N ILE A 115 10.29 12.93 13.31
CA ILE A 115 10.28 13.76 12.08
C ILE A 115 10.28 15.25 12.45
N TRP A 116 9.40 15.65 13.37
CA TRP A 116 9.40 17.03 13.86
C TRP A 116 10.72 17.43 14.54
N SER A 117 11.24 16.57 15.39
CA SER A 117 12.48 16.83 16.12
C SER A 117 13.68 17.00 15.19
N ARG A 118 13.84 16.08 14.21
CA ARG A 118 15.01 16.04 13.30
C ARG A 118 14.90 17.06 12.16
N TYR A 119 13.68 17.23 11.58
CA TYR A 119 13.50 17.90 10.30
C TYR A 119 12.58 19.13 10.35
N ARG A 120 11.95 19.40 11.51
CA ARG A 120 10.98 20.49 11.67
C ARG A 120 9.82 20.45 10.67
N ILE A 121 9.45 19.26 10.21
CA ILE A 121 8.28 19.02 9.37
C ILE A 121 7.08 18.76 10.29
N PRO A 122 6.00 19.58 10.25
CA PRO A 122 4.82 19.35 11.08
C PRO A 122 4.09 18.08 10.68
N ILE A 123 3.46 17.41 11.64
CA ILE A 123 2.86 16.11 11.49
C ILE A 123 1.35 16.15 11.72
N PHE A 124 0.64 15.44 10.86
CA PHE A 124 -0.75 15.04 11.07
C PHE A 124 -0.82 13.52 11.24
N PHE A 125 -1.54 13.07 12.27
CA PHE A 125 -1.82 11.64 12.41
C PHE A 125 -3.14 11.29 11.74
N TYR A 126 -3.19 10.10 11.09
CA TYR A 126 -4.37 9.65 10.35
C TYR A 126 -4.68 8.16 10.58
N GLU A 127 -5.83 7.71 10.08
CA GLU A 127 -6.37 6.36 10.25
C GLU A 127 -6.41 5.95 11.74
N ALA A 128 -5.89 4.79 12.13
CA ALA A 128 -5.90 4.33 13.52
C ALA A 128 -5.09 5.23 14.47
N ALA A 129 -4.11 5.99 13.97
CA ALA A 129 -3.30 6.91 14.77
C ALA A 129 -3.94 8.31 14.92
N ALA A 130 -5.06 8.59 14.22
CA ALA A 130 -5.70 9.90 14.21
C ALA A 130 -6.01 10.41 15.62
N CYS A 131 -5.64 11.66 15.91
CA CYS A 131 -5.94 12.34 17.17
C CYS A 131 -7.34 12.99 17.18
N ARG A 132 -7.95 13.14 15.99
CA ARG A 132 -9.26 13.77 15.79
C ARG A 132 -10.08 12.96 14.78
N PRO A 133 -11.42 12.82 14.95
CA PRO A 133 -12.26 12.02 14.05
C PRO A 133 -12.18 12.41 12.58
N GLU A 134 -12.07 13.71 12.28
CA GLU A 134 -11.98 14.22 10.90
C GLU A 134 -10.66 13.82 10.20
N ARG A 135 -9.62 13.41 10.94
CA ARG A 135 -8.31 13.00 10.41
C ARG A 135 -8.20 11.50 10.15
N VAL A 136 -9.21 10.73 10.51
CA VAL A 136 -9.27 9.31 10.16
C VAL A 136 -9.18 9.13 8.64
N ASN A 137 -9.81 10.00 7.87
CA ASN A 137 -9.73 9.97 6.42
C ASN A 137 -8.62 10.90 5.89
N LEU A 138 -7.66 10.33 5.19
CA LEU A 138 -6.52 11.05 4.59
C LEU A 138 -6.96 12.19 3.67
N GLU A 139 -8.07 12.03 2.95
CA GLU A 139 -8.64 13.03 2.05
C GLU A 139 -8.95 14.35 2.77
N ASN A 140 -9.42 14.27 4.03
CA ASN A 140 -9.70 15.45 4.84
C ASN A 140 -8.42 16.20 5.22
N VAL A 141 -7.35 15.46 5.53
CA VAL A 141 -6.04 16.06 5.83
C VAL A 141 -5.49 16.77 4.59
N ARG A 142 -5.58 16.12 3.41
CA ARG A 142 -5.09 16.64 2.12
C ARG A 142 -5.93 17.76 1.51
N ARG A 143 -7.11 18.06 2.07
CA ARG A 143 -8.00 19.11 1.53
C ARG A 143 -7.26 20.44 1.43
N GLY A 144 -7.37 21.07 0.24
CA GLY A 144 -6.66 22.32 -0.09
C GLY A 144 -5.20 22.11 -0.49
N GLN A 145 -4.69 20.88 -0.38
CA GLN A 145 -3.31 20.53 -0.70
C GLN A 145 -2.28 21.36 0.07
N PHE A 146 -1.03 21.34 -0.36
CA PHE A 146 0.05 22.14 0.28
C PHE A 146 -0.27 23.63 0.30
N GLU A 147 -0.80 24.17 -0.78
CA GLU A 147 -1.09 25.60 -0.95
C GLU A 147 -2.18 26.07 0.02
N GLY A 148 -3.31 25.36 0.04
CA GLY A 148 -4.43 25.69 0.92
C GLY A 148 -4.09 25.45 2.39
N LEU A 149 -3.39 24.36 2.69
CA LEU A 149 -2.98 24.05 4.05
C LEU A 149 -2.03 25.12 4.63
N ARG A 150 -1.10 25.63 3.82
CA ARG A 150 -0.18 26.72 4.20
C ARG A 150 -0.90 27.98 4.68
N GLU A 151 -2.03 28.30 4.06
CA GLU A 151 -2.84 29.48 4.43
C GLU A 151 -3.82 29.18 5.57
N GLU A 152 -4.45 28.00 5.55
CA GLU A 152 -5.44 27.62 6.56
C GLU A 152 -4.82 27.36 7.93
N MET A 153 -3.63 26.75 7.98
CA MET A 153 -2.96 26.36 9.23
C MET A 153 -2.74 27.52 10.19
N LYS A 154 -2.58 28.73 9.65
CA LYS A 154 -2.38 29.97 10.46
C LYS A 154 -3.69 30.50 11.06
N LYS A 155 -4.83 30.19 10.42
CA LYS A 155 -6.13 30.84 10.69
C LYS A 155 -7.15 29.91 11.30
N ASN A 156 -7.01 28.60 11.06
CA ASN A 156 -7.99 27.61 11.45
C ASN A 156 -7.41 26.61 12.46
N PRO A 157 -7.85 26.60 13.73
CA PRO A 157 -7.38 25.65 14.73
C PRO A 157 -7.57 24.17 14.35
N ASP A 158 -8.59 23.83 13.55
CA ASP A 158 -8.85 22.47 13.12
C ASP A 158 -7.82 22.00 12.09
N ARG A 159 -7.09 22.92 11.46
CA ARG A 159 -6.04 22.66 10.49
C ARG A 159 -4.63 22.70 11.09
N GLN A 160 -4.50 22.92 12.39
CA GLN A 160 -3.20 22.85 13.07
C GLN A 160 -2.68 21.43 13.17
N PRO A 161 -1.35 21.20 13.10
CA PRO A 161 -0.76 19.87 13.17
C PRO A 161 -0.98 19.22 14.55
N ASP A 162 -0.83 17.91 14.61
CA ASP A 162 -0.82 17.16 15.88
C ASP A 162 0.52 17.26 16.58
N VAL A 163 1.61 17.43 15.80
CA VAL A 163 2.97 17.64 16.31
C VAL A 163 3.63 18.78 15.52
N GLY A 164 4.25 19.70 16.22
CA GLY A 164 4.98 20.81 15.63
C GLY A 164 4.23 22.14 15.67
N GLU A 165 4.80 23.14 15.01
CA GLU A 165 4.24 24.48 14.95
C GLU A 165 3.13 24.59 13.87
N PRO A 166 2.16 25.52 14.02
CA PRO A 166 1.11 25.74 13.02
C PRO A 166 1.62 26.48 11.78
N LYS A 167 2.68 25.98 11.18
CA LYS A 167 3.34 26.53 10.01
C LYS A 167 3.95 25.39 9.19
N VAL A 168 3.58 25.27 7.92
CA VAL A 168 4.18 24.26 7.02
C VAL A 168 5.69 24.51 6.88
N HIS A 169 6.45 23.43 6.69
CA HIS A 169 7.85 23.53 6.29
C HIS A 169 7.96 24.24 4.93
N PRO A 170 8.90 25.17 4.70
CA PRO A 170 8.93 26.03 3.51
C PRO A 170 8.89 25.29 2.18
N THR A 171 9.61 24.20 2.06
CA THR A 171 9.73 23.39 0.83
C THR A 171 9.13 21.99 0.96
N ALA A 172 9.23 21.37 2.15
CA ALA A 172 8.77 20.01 2.36
C ALA A 172 7.31 19.88 2.81
N GLY A 173 6.63 20.99 3.14
CA GLY A 173 5.22 20.96 3.55
C GLY A 173 4.99 20.38 4.95
N VAL A 174 4.14 19.38 5.04
CA VAL A 174 3.87 18.61 6.26
C VAL A 174 3.98 17.12 5.93
N SER A 175 4.04 16.23 6.93
CA SER A 175 3.95 14.81 6.68
C SER A 175 2.76 14.21 7.42
N VAL A 176 2.08 13.25 6.78
CA VAL A 176 0.93 12.56 7.36
C VAL A 176 1.38 11.14 7.74
N VAL A 177 1.39 10.85 9.04
CA VAL A 177 1.87 9.57 9.55
C VAL A 177 0.73 8.83 10.23
N GLY A 178 0.64 7.51 10.03
CA GLY A 178 -0.45 6.77 10.63
C GLY A 178 -0.23 5.28 10.71
N ALA A 179 -1.25 4.59 11.20
CA ALA A 179 -1.31 3.15 11.22
C ALA A 179 -2.63 2.69 10.60
N ARG A 180 -2.59 1.66 9.76
CA ARG A 180 -3.78 1.13 9.09
C ARG A 180 -3.63 -0.35 8.81
N LYS A 181 -4.72 -1.00 8.44
CA LYS A 181 -4.69 -2.33 7.83
C LYS A 181 -4.13 -2.27 6.40
N PHE A 182 -3.89 -3.42 5.80
CA PHE A 182 -3.52 -3.49 4.39
C PHE A 182 -4.55 -2.78 3.52
N LEU A 183 -4.07 -1.94 2.61
CA LEU A 183 -4.88 -1.33 1.59
C LEU A 183 -4.54 -2.02 0.27
N ILE A 184 -5.56 -2.55 -0.41
CA ILE A 184 -5.39 -3.11 -1.75
C ILE A 184 -5.94 -2.11 -2.76
N ALA A 185 -5.08 -1.59 -3.63
CA ALA A 185 -5.49 -0.81 -4.78
C ALA A 185 -5.89 -1.80 -5.89
N TYR A 186 -7.18 -1.78 -6.23
CA TYR A 186 -7.80 -2.72 -7.15
C TYR A 186 -8.68 -1.99 -8.14
N ASN A 187 -8.42 -2.15 -9.42
CA ASN A 187 -9.11 -1.45 -10.47
C ASN A 187 -9.84 -2.42 -11.41
N VAL A 188 -11.03 -2.02 -11.87
CA VAL A 188 -11.83 -2.82 -12.82
C VAL A 188 -12.07 -1.99 -14.08
N ASN A 189 -11.62 -2.51 -15.22
CA ASN A 189 -11.78 -1.90 -16.54
C ASN A 189 -13.12 -2.31 -17.15
N LEU A 190 -13.83 -1.35 -17.73
CA LEU A 190 -15.12 -1.56 -18.38
C LEU A 190 -14.99 -1.47 -19.90
N ASN A 191 -15.84 -2.20 -20.65
CA ASN A 191 -15.91 -2.17 -22.11
C ASN A 191 -16.58 -0.89 -22.67
N THR A 192 -16.43 0.23 -21.98
CA THR A 192 -16.95 1.54 -22.37
C THR A 192 -15.92 2.62 -22.10
N SER A 193 -15.91 3.69 -22.88
CA SER A 193 -15.14 4.90 -22.60
C SER A 193 -15.93 5.95 -21.80
N ASP A 194 -17.22 5.72 -21.56
CA ASP A 194 -18.05 6.65 -20.80
C ASP A 194 -17.70 6.62 -19.31
N ILE A 195 -16.90 7.60 -18.90
CA ILE A 195 -16.50 7.77 -17.49
C ILE A 195 -17.70 8.01 -16.57
N SER A 196 -18.84 8.49 -17.09
CA SER A 196 -20.04 8.70 -16.27
C SER A 196 -20.58 7.37 -15.70
N ILE A 197 -20.44 6.27 -16.47
CA ILE A 197 -20.80 4.92 -16.04
C ILE A 197 -19.89 4.47 -14.92
N ALA A 198 -18.57 4.59 -15.09
CA ALA A 198 -17.61 4.25 -14.02
C ALA A 198 -17.84 5.05 -12.73
N ASN A 199 -18.16 6.35 -12.86
CA ASN A 199 -18.50 7.19 -11.70
C ASN A 199 -19.79 6.76 -11.00
N LYS A 200 -20.83 6.35 -11.73
CA LYS A 200 -22.09 5.82 -11.17
C LYS A 200 -21.83 4.52 -10.41
N ILE A 201 -21.07 3.60 -11.00
CA ILE A 201 -20.68 2.34 -10.36
C ILE A 201 -19.84 2.61 -9.11
N ALA A 202 -18.82 3.46 -9.21
CA ALA A 202 -17.99 3.86 -8.08
C ALA A 202 -18.84 4.44 -6.93
N LYS A 203 -19.83 5.28 -7.25
CA LYS A 203 -20.77 5.82 -6.27
C LYS A 203 -21.63 4.73 -5.61
N ALA A 204 -22.04 3.71 -6.37
CA ALA A 204 -22.86 2.62 -5.86
C ALA A 204 -22.08 1.70 -4.90
N ILE A 205 -20.78 1.46 -5.15
CA ILE A 205 -20.00 0.52 -4.36
C ILE A 205 -19.29 1.12 -3.16
N ARG A 206 -18.97 2.44 -3.16
CA ARG A 206 -18.20 3.07 -2.09
C ARG A 206 -19.02 3.35 -0.83
N PHE A 207 -18.39 3.20 0.32
CA PHE A 207 -19.04 3.37 1.63
C PHE A 207 -19.65 4.76 1.83
N SER A 208 -18.97 5.82 1.42
CA SER A 208 -19.42 7.21 1.61
C SER A 208 -20.75 7.55 0.91
N SER A 209 -21.22 6.69 0.02
CA SER A 209 -22.50 6.83 -0.70
C SER A 209 -23.50 5.71 -0.35
N GLY A 210 -23.27 4.95 0.73
CA GLY A 210 -24.15 3.85 1.16
C GLY A 210 -23.79 2.47 0.59
N GLY A 211 -22.64 2.34 -0.08
CA GLY A 211 -22.12 1.07 -0.60
C GLY A 211 -21.39 0.23 0.44
N LEU A 212 -20.45 -0.59 -0.02
CA LEU A 212 -19.72 -1.54 0.81
C LEU A 212 -18.79 -0.82 1.79
N ARG A 213 -18.84 -1.24 3.06
CA ARG A 213 -17.89 -0.80 4.07
C ARG A 213 -16.47 -1.18 3.63
N TYR A 214 -15.50 -0.33 3.94
CA TYR A 214 -14.08 -0.49 3.57
C TYR A 214 -13.78 -0.39 2.07
N VAL A 215 -14.70 0.19 1.30
CA VAL A 215 -14.50 0.51 -0.12
C VAL A 215 -14.47 2.01 -0.31
N LYS A 216 -13.37 2.52 -0.88
CA LYS A 216 -13.27 3.85 -1.48
C LYS A 216 -13.16 3.65 -3.00
N SER A 217 -13.84 4.48 -3.79
CA SER A 217 -13.87 4.27 -5.24
C SER A 217 -14.19 5.56 -5.99
N MET A 218 -13.63 5.65 -7.20
CA MET A 218 -13.90 6.72 -8.17
C MET A 218 -13.81 6.17 -9.60
N GLY A 219 -14.44 6.88 -10.56
CA GLY A 219 -14.25 6.60 -11.98
C GLY A 219 -12.98 7.26 -12.49
N VAL A 220 -12.27 6.57 -13.37
CA VAL A 220 -11.05 7.04 -14.06
C VAL A 220 -11.20 6.79 -15.55
N GLU A 221 -10.72 7.73 -16.37
CA GLU A 221 -10.65 7.58 -17.83
C GLU A 221 -9.26 7.05 -18.23
N LEU A 222 -9.23 5.92 -18.92
CA LEU A 222 -8.01 5.38 -19.51
C LEU A 222 -7.94 5.77 -20.98
N LYS A 223 -7.56 7.01 -21.27
CA LYS A 223 -7.57 7.59 -22.63
C LYS A 223 -6.82 6.75 -23.65
N ALA A 224 -5.62 6.28 -23.29
CA ALA A 224 -4.77 5.48 -24.19
C ALA A 224 -5.41 4.14 -24.61
N ARG A 225 -6.33 3.62 -23.79
CA ARG A 225 -7.04 2.34 -24.03
C ARG A 225 -8.48 2.53 -24.48
N ASN A 226 -8.98 3.78 -24.50
CA ASN A 226 -10.38 4.12 -24.73
C ASN A 226 -11.35 3.32 -23.81
N LEU A 227 -11.01 3.24 -22.55
CA LEU A 227 -11.79 2.54 -21.52
C LEU A 227 -12.09 3.46 -20.36
N ALA A 228 -13.21 3.19 -19.68
CA ALA A 228 -13.46 3.71 -18.34
C ALA A 228 -13.09 2.64 -17.30
N GLN A 229 -12.56 3.08 -16.18
CA GLN A 229 -12.09 2.23 -15.08
C GLN A 229 -12.78 2.62 -13.78
N VAL A 230 -13.19 1.65 -13.01
CA VAL A 230 -13.58 1.83 -11.60
C VAL A 230 -12.34 1.60 -10.76
N SER A 231 -11.76 2.69 -10.26
CA SER A 231 -10.60 2.64 -9.36
C SER A 231 -11.09 2.46 -7.92
N ILE A 232 -10.51 1.51 -7.21
CA ILE A 232 -10.99 1.03 -5.91
C ILE A 232 -9.82 0.92 -4.94
N ASN A 233 -10.00 1.41 -3.73
CA ASN A 233 -9.15 1.11 -2.59
C ASN A 233 -9.95 0.29 -1.56
N LEU A 234 -9.50 -0.94 -1.31
CA LEU A 234 -10.00 -1.79 -0.24
C LEU A 234 -9.18 -1.49 1.03
N THR A 235 -9.82 -0.91 2.04
CA THR A 235 -9.13 -0.53 3.28
C THR A 235 -9.17 -1.62 4.36
N ASP A 236 -9.98 -2.65 4.16
CA ASP A 236 -10.02 -3.88 4.95
C ASP A 236 -10.58 -5.02 4.09
N PHE A 237 -9.70 -5.74 3.41
CA PHE A 237 -10.08 -6.83 2.51
C PHE A 237 -10.62 -8.06 3.22
N GLU A 238 -10.36 -8.21 4.53
CA GLU A 238 -10.90 -9.33 5.32
C GLU A 238 -12.40 -9.16 5.57
N GLN A 239 -12.84 -7.91 5.78
CA GLN A 239 -14.27 -7.58 5.96
C GLN A 239 -14.99 -7.42 4.61
N THR A 240 -14.29 -6.84 3.61
CA THR A 240 -14.83 -6.64 2.27
C THR A 240 -13.84 -7.20 1.25
N PRO A 241 -13.94 -8.52 0.91
CA PRO A 241 -13.04 -9.19 -0.01
C PRO A 241 -13.14 -8.68 -1.46
N MET A 242 -12.04 -8.81 -2.22
CA MET A 242 -11.96 -8.37 -3.63
C MET A 242 -13.06 -8.99 -4.50
N HIS A 243 -13.31 -10.30 -4.38
CA HIS A 243 -14.33 -10.97 -5.17
C HIS A 243 -15.74 -10.38 -4.96
N ARG A 244 -16.09 -10.00 -3.72
CA ARG A 244 -17.38 -9.35 -3.43
C ARG A 244 -17.51 -8.01 -4.13
N VAL A 245 -16.43 -7.24 -4.14
CA VAL A 245 -16.40 -5.93 -4.82
C VAL A 245 -16.46 -6.10 -6.33
N TYR A 246 -15.72 -7.07 -6.88
CA TYR A 246 -15.77 -7.40 -8.31
C TYR A 246 -17.18 -7.78 -8.77
N GLU A 247 -17.85 -8.68 -8.04
CA GLU A 247 -19.22 -9.08 -8.38
C GLU A 247 -20.20 -7.89 -8.29
N MET A 248 -20.01 -6.99 -7.32
CA MET A 248 -20.85 -5.80 -7.25
C MET A 248 -20.58 -4.83 -8.40
N VAL A 249 -19.32 -4.61 -8.80
CA VAL A 249 -18.97 -3.82 -9.99
C VAL A 249 -19.59 -4.42 -11.24
N LYS A 250 -19.47 -5.75 -11.43
CA LYS A 250 -20.04 -6.47 -12.55
C LYS A 250 -21.57 -6.28 -12.61
N ARG A 251 -22.24 -6.47 -11.48
CA ARG A 251 -23.71 -6.32 -11.39
C ARG A 251 -24.18 -4.89 -11.65
N GLU A 252 -23.44 -3.90 -11.14
CA GLU A 252 -23.77 -2.49 -11.40
C GLU A 252 -23.48 -2.11 -12.86
N ALA A 253 -22.42 -2.64 -13.48
CA ALA A 253 -22.10 -2.39 -14.88
C ALA A 253 -23.20 -2.89 -15.85
N GLU A 254 -23.77 -4.07 -15.58
CA GLU A 254 -24.87 -4.67 -16.37
C GLU A 254 -26.07 -3.72 -16.50
N ARG A 255 -26.37 -2.90 -15.48
CA ARG A 255 -27.46 -1.91 -15.48
C ARG A 255 -27.28 -0.82 -16.55
N TYR A 256 -26.07 -0.61 -16.99
CA TYR A 256 -25.70 0.40 -18.01
C TYR A 256 -25.27 -0.24 -19.33
N GLY A 257 -25.51 -1.56 -19.51
CA GLY A 257 -25.07 -2.28 -20.71
C GLY A 257 -23.56 -2.41 -20.84
N ALA A 258 -22.82 -2.20 -19.74
CA ALA A 258 -21.37 -2.34 -19.67
C ALA A 258 -20.99 -3.65 -18.96
N MET A 259 -19.75 -4.11 -19.19
CA MET A 259 -19.19 -5.27 -18.50
C MET A 259 -17.70 -5.07 -18.19
N PRO A 260 -17.19 -5.72 -17.14
CA PRO A 260 -15.74 -5.81 -16.91
C PRO A 260 -15.03 -6.52 -18.06
N VAL A 261 -13.93 -5.96 -18.54
CA VAL A 261 -13.04 -6.55 -19.56
C VAL A 261 -11.66 -6.88 -19.02
N GLY A 262 -11.42 -6.59 -17.76
CA GLY A 262 -10.20 -6.92 -17.06
C GLY A 262 -10.15 -6.18 -15.73
N SER A 263 -9.26 -6.62 -14.87
CA SER A 263 -8.96 -5.96 -13.60
C SER A 263 -7.47 -5.97 -13.35
N GLU A 264 -7.01 -5.10 -12.46
CA GLU A 264 -5.61 -5.02 -12.07
C GLU A 264 -5.47 -4.75 -10.57
N ILE A 265 -4.42 -5.30 -9.99
CA ILE A 265 -3.95 -4.96 -8.65
C ILE A 265 -2.75 -4.03 -8.85
N VAL A 266 -2.72 -2.92 -8.14
CA VAL A 266 -1.62 -1.97 -8.16
C VAL A 266 -0.80 -2.15 -6.89
N GLY A 267 0.51 -2.38 -7.04
CA GLY A 267 1.40 -2.71 -5.95
C GLY A 267 1.24 -4.12 -5.39
N LEU A 268 1.67 -4.32 -4.16
CA LEU A 268 1.66 -5.62 -3.51
C LEU A 268 0.31 -5.92 -2.85
N VAL A 269 -0.04 -7.21 -2.83
CA VAL A 269 -1.28 -7.70 -2.25
C VAL A 269 -1.01 -8.83 -1.26
N PRO A 270 -1.70 -8.87 -0.10
CA PRO A 270 -1.59 -10.00 0.81
C PRO A 270 -2.06 -11.30 0.15
N LYS A 271 -1.27 -12.37 0.26
CA LYS A 271 -1.59 -13.71 -0.26
C LYS A 271 -3.00 -14.17 0.13
N LYS A 272 -3.39 -13.93 1.39
CA LYS A 272 -4.73 -14.25 1.90
C LYS A 272 -5.86 -13.65 1.06
N ALA A 273 -5.69 -12.46 0.51
CA ALA A 273 -6.71 -11.82 -0.32
C ALA A 273 -6.93 -12.58 -1.64
N LEU A 274 -5.85 -13.12 -2.23
CA LEU A 274 -5.92 -13.95 -3.43
C LEU A 274 -6.52 -15.33 -3.11
N GLU A 275 -6.10 -15.96 -2.00
CA GLU A 275 -6.64 -17.23 -1.53
C GLU A 275 -8.16 -17.13 -1.30
N MET A 276 -8.65 -16.08 -0.62
CA MET A 276 -10.09 -15.84 -0.42
C MET A 276 -10.84 -15.66 -1.75
N THR A 277 -10.19 -15.06 -2.74
CA THR A 277 -10.79 -14.85 -4.07
C THR A 277 -10.85 -16.16 -4.85
N ALA A 278 -9.78 -16.97 -4.81
CA ALA A 278 -9.75 -18.30 -5.44
C ALA A 278 -10.78 -19.23 -4.81
N ASP A 279 -10.85 -19.29 -3.48
CA ASP A 279 -11.83 -20.08 -2.73
C ASP A 279 -13.26 -19.77 -3.17
N PHE A 280 -13.62 -18.49 -3.25
CA PHE A 280 -14.95 -18.04 -3.67
C PHE A 280 -15.29 -18.45 -5.13
N PHE A 281 -14.41 -18.11 -6.09
CA PHE A 281 -14.72 -18.35 -7.51
C PHE A 281 -14.62 -19.82 -7.92
N LEU A 282 -13.74 -20.59 -7.30
CA LEU A 282 -13.59 -22.03 -7.55
C LEU A 282 -14.56 -22.86 -6.71
N GLN A 283 -15.30 -22.25 -5.78
CA GLN A 283 -16.24 -22.94 -4.88
C GLN A 283 -15.56 -24.13 -4.16
N LEU A 284 -14.37 -23.89 -3.58
CA LEU A 284 -13.58 -24.96 -2.98
C LEU A 284 -14.25 -25.46 -1.70
N GLU A 285 -14.45 -26.78 -1.62
CA GLU A 285 -14.96 -27.42 -0.40
C GLU A 285 -13.80 -27.71 0.57
N ASN A 286 -13.96 -27.25 1.80
CA ASN A 286 -12.99 -27.50 2.90
C ASN A 286 -11.56 -26.98 2.62
N PHE A 287 -11.41 -25.91 1.83
CA PHE A 287 -10.12 -25.32 1.57
C PHE A 287 -9.49 -24.78 2.86
N SER A 288 -8.20 -25.04 3.01
CA SER A 288 -7.37 -24.52 4.09
C SER A 288 -6.10 -23.91 3.51
N PRO A 289 -5.65 -22.75 4.00
CA PRO A 289 -4.35 -22.17 3.60
C PRO A 289 -3.16 -23.12 3.79
N ALA A 290 -3.28 -24.13 4.66
CA ALA A 290 -2.28 -25.18 4.84
C ALA A 290 -2.17 -26.13 3.62
N GLN A 291 -3.08 -26.09 2.67
CA GLN A 291 -3.00 -26.84 1.41
C GLN A 291 -2.19 -26.11 0.35
N VAL A 292 -1.89 -24.85 0.57
CA VAL A 292 -1.02 -24.07 -0.31
C VAL A 292 0.44 -24.49 -0.09
N LEU A 293 1.11 -24.90 -1.17
CA LEU A 293 2.45 -25.48 -1.13
C LEU A 293 3.45 -24.58 -0.42
N GLU A 294 3.45 -23.28 -0.74
CA GLU A 294 4.37 -22.29 -0.17
C GLU A 294 4.14 -22.08 1.32
N ASN A 295 2.90 -22.17 1.80
CA ASN A 295 2.60 -22.10 3.22
C ASN A 295 3.17 -23.32 3.95
N ARG A 296 2.99 -24.53 3.41
CA ARG A 296 3.55 -25.76 3.97
C ARG A 296 5.07 -25.76 3.97
N LEU A 297 5.68 -25.24 2.89
CA LEU A 297 7.12 -25.11 2.81
C LEU A 297 7.67 -24.12 3.85
N ALA A 298 7.01 -22.97 4.02
CA ALA A 298 7.38 -21.99 5.03
C ALA A 298 7.29 -22.58 6.45
N ASP A 299 6.23 -23.34 6.74
CA ASP A 299 6.06 -24.05 8.02
C ASP A 299 7.17 -25.08 8.23
N ALA A 300 7.50 -25.87 7.20
CA ALA A 300 8.55 -26.91 7.27
C ALA A 300 9.95 -26.31 7.47
N LEU A 301 10.20 -25.12 6.93
CA LEU A 301 11.47 -24.38 7.09
C LEU A 301 11.54 -23.59 8.41
N GLY A 302 10.58 -23.80 9.34
CA GLY A 302 10.54 -23.16 10.64
C GLY A 302 9.94 -21.76 10.64
N GLY A 303 9.03 -21.49 9.73
CA GLY A 303 8.31 -20.21 9.66
C GLY A 303 9.20 -19.01 9.33
N ALA A 304 10.43 -19.24 8.85
CA ALA A 304 11.22 -18.16 8.30
C ALA A 304 10.54 -17.68 7.00
N PRO A 305 10.17 -16.40 6.85
CA PRO A 305 9.82 -15.90 5.54
C PRO A 305 10.98 -16.20 4.61
N MET A 306 10.70 -16.67 3.39
CA MET A 306 11.72 -16.86 2.36
C MET A 306 12.39 -15.50 2.12
N ALA A 307 13.43 -15.21 2.90
CA ALA A 307 14.30 -14.10 2.60
C ALA A 307 14.96 -14.44 1.27
N ALA A 308 14.64 -13.66 0.26
CA ALA A 308 15.36 -13.70 -1.01
C ALA A 308 16.84 -13.35 -0.73
N LYS A 309 17.61 -14.34 -0.31
CA LYS A 309 19.06 -14.27 -0.40
C LYS A 309 19.39 -14.48 -1.88
N ASP A 310 19.92 -13.47 -2.50
CA ASP A 310 20.55 -13.47 -3.81
C ASP A 310 19.67 -13.72 -5.04
N GLY A 311 18.43 -13.21 -5.09
CA GLY A 311 17.67 -13.06 -6.35
C GLY A 311 17.57 -14.27 -7.29
N LYS A 312 17.92 -15.49 -6.82
CA LYS A 312 17.87 -16.72 -7.59
C LYS A 312 17.01 -17.75 -6.87
N LEU A 313 15.85 -18.02 -7.46
CA LEU A 313 14.93 -19.09 -7.09
C LEU A 313 15.68 -20.45 -6.87
N ALA A 314 16.78 -20.68 -7.63
CA ALA A 314 17.64 -21.84 -7.52
C ALA A 314 18.29 -22.03 -6.14
N GLY A 315 18.61 -20.95 -5.42
CA GLY A 315 19.18 -21.04 -4.07
C GLY A 315 18.16 -21.47 -3.01
N LEU A 316 16.92 -21.07 -3.17
CA LEU A 316 15.81 -21.43 -2.28
C LEU A 316 15.30 -22.85 -2.55
N ALA A 317 15.37 -23.28 -3.81
CA ALA A 317 14.97 -24.62 -4.24
C ALA A 317 16.01 -25.70 -3.92
N ARG A 318 17.26 -25.33 -3.62
CA ARG A 318 18.35 -26.28 -3.45
C ARG A 318 18.11 -27.37 -2.41
N PRO A 319 17.61 -27.08 -1.18
CA PRO A 319 17.31 -28.14 -0.21
C PRO A 319 16.23 -29.12 -0.71
N PHE A 320 15.25 -28.62 -1.49
CA PHE A 320 14.23 -29.46 -2.11
C PHE A 320 14.80 -30.31 -3.25
N LEU A 321 15.62 -29.71 -4.10
CA LEU A 321 16.29 -30.40 -5.19
C LEU A 321 17.25 -31.48 -4.67
N ASP A 322 17.99 -31.19 -3.60
CA ASP A 322 18.89 -32.15 -2.96
C ASP A 322 18.08 -33.30 -2.31
N ALA A 323 16.89 -33.02 -1.74
CA ALA A 323 16.00 -34.05 -1.21
C ALA A 323 15.36 -34.92 -2.32
N VAL A 324 15.05 -34.33 -3.48
CA VAL A 324 14.57 -35.09 -4.68
C VAL A 324 15.69 -35.96 -5.27
N ALA A 325 16.94 -35.49 -5.24
CA ALA A 325 18.08 -36.21 -5.72
C ALA A 325 18.59 -37.32 -4.76
N ALA A 326 18.15 -37.27 -3.47
CA ALA A 326 18.52 -38.29 -2.51
C ALA A 326 17.86 -39.65 -2.83
N PRO A 327 18.48 -40.76 -2.55
CA PRO A 327 17.94 -42.12 -2.80
C PRO A 327 16.86 -42.49 -1.73
N SER A 328 15.88 -41.62 -1.52
CA SER A 328 14.78 -41.80 -0.57
C SER A 328 13.44 -41.68 -1.27
N ALA A 329 12.40 -42.31 -0.73
CA ALA A 329 11.06 -42.34 -1.34
C ALA A 329 10.27 -41.02 -1.26
N THR A 330 10.79 -39.98 -0.60
CA THR A 330 10.16 -38.67 -0.44
C THR A 330 11.20 -37.55 -0.62
N PRO A 331 10.84 -36.48 -1.35
CA PRO A 331 9.59 -36.19 -2.04
C PRO A 331 9.41 -37.01 -3.33
N GLY A 332 8.18 -37.43 -3.62
CA GLY A 332 7.86 -38.26 -4.81
C GLY A 332 7.89 -37.49 -6.13
N GLY A 333 7.90 -38.24 -7.26
CA GLY A 333 7.99 -37.69 -8.62
C GLY A 333 6.91 -36.66 -8.98
N GLY A 334 5.70 -36.73 -8.37
CA GLY A 334 4.63 -35.76 -8.58
C GLY A 334 4.98 -34.36 -8.07
N SER A 335 5.66 -34.26 -6.92
CA SER A 335 6.12 -32.99 -6.35
C SER A 335 7.25 -32.36 -7.18
N ALA A 336 8.13 -33.18 -7.74
CA ALA A 336 9.21 -32.72 -8.63
C ALA A 336 8.66 -32.18 -9.96
N SER A 337 7.64 -32.83 -10.53
CA SER A 337 6.97 -32.39 -11.76
C SER A 337 6.22 -31.08 -11.58
N ALA A 338 5.52 -30.91 -10.45
CA ALA A 338 4.83 -29.65 -10.13
C ALA A 338 5.82 -28.47 -9.95
N PHE A 339 6.98 -28.73 -9.35
CA PHE A 339 8.02 -27.70 -9.18
C PHE A 339 8.70 -27.31 -10.51
N ALA A 340 8.88 -28.26 -11.43
CA ALA A 340 9.47 -28.00 -12.75
C ALA A 340 8.50 -27.25 -13.70
N ALA A 341 7.20 -27.30 -13.44
CA ALA A 341 6.17 -26.63 -14.24
C ALA A 341 5.84 -25.20 -13.74
N ALA A 342 6.32 -24.82 -12.57
CA ALA A 342 6.16 -23.49 -11.98
C ALA A 342 7.35 -22.58 -12.28
#